data_e8799992a9932f905b905bcfcb4fe56a
#
_entry.id   e8799992a9932f905b905bcfcb4fe56a
#
_cell.length_a   1.000
_cell.length_b   1.000
_cell.length_c   1.000
_cell.angle_alpha   90.00
_cell.angle_beta   90.00
_cell.angle_gamma   90.00
#
_symmetry.space_group_name_H-M   'P 1'
#
loop_
_entity.id
_entity.type
_entity.pdbx_description
1 polymer ?
#
loop_
_entity_poly.entity_id
_entity_poly.type
_entity_poly.pdbx_seq_one_letter_code
_entity_poly.pdbx_strand_id
1 'polypeptide(L)'
;QIIQASIAEAGITVEIQPTEDAAYWSVGDKTAGDGYKSLELALMNFAGGIDPTENLVWFRPDQIGVYNWSFFDSKEFEDLYQKGLVEQDDAKRKEIFNRMEDLMEDSGGFIFVCFEPFLAIYRSDIKPVILADGHPDPTQFTKA
;
A
#
# COMPACT_ATOMS: atom_id res chain seq x y z
N GLN A 1 -16.38 -8.20 -0.93
CA GLN A 1 -17.56 -8.89 -0.39
C GLN A 1 -17.41 -9.22 1.11
N ILE A 2 -16.29 -9.80 1.58
CA ILE A 2 -16.08 -10.11 3.00
C ILE A 2 -16.15 -8.85 3.86
N ILE A 3 -15.41 -7.81 3.49
CA ILE A 3 -15.43 -6.51 4.18
C ILE A 3 -16.85 -5.91 4.17
N GLN A 4 -17.53 -5.95 3.02
CA GLN A 4 -18.92 -5.46 2.90
C GLN A 4 -19.86 -6.18 3.87
N ALA A 5 -19.74 -7.52 3.98
CA ALA A 5 -20.56 -8.29 4.90
C ALA A 5 -20.26 -7.96 6.37
N SER A 6 -18.97 -7.83 6.73
CA SER A 6 -18.57 -7.49 8.11
C SER A 6 -19.02 -6.10 8.54
N ILE A 7 -18.92 -5.11 7.65
CA ILE A 7 -19.35 -3.74 7.93
C ILE A 7 -20.87 -3.64 8.05
N ALA A 8 -21.61 -4.47 7.30
CA ALA A 8 -23.08 -4.52 7.40
C ALA A 8 -23.56 -4.96 8.80
N GLU A 9 -22.80 -5.79 9.51
CA GLU A 9 -23.11 -6.16 10.91
C GLU A 9 -23.04 -4.96 11.86
N ALA A 10 -22.25 -3.94 11.52
CA ALA A 10 -22.19 -2.67 12.24
C ALA A 10 -23.26 -1.65 11.78
N GLY A 11 -24.15 -2.05 10.88
CA GLY A 11 -25.21 -1.19 10.35
C GLY A 11 -24.79 -0.24 9.24
N ILE A 12 -23.62 -0.44 8.65
CA ILE A 12 -23.09 0.37 7.55
C ILE A 12 -23.33 -0.34 6.22
N THR A 13 -23.99 0.33 5.28
CA THR A 13 -24.23 -0.20 3.94
C THR A 13 -23.10 0.25 3.00
N VAL A 14 -22.45 -0.70 2.35
CA VAL A 14 -21.38 -0.46 1.38
C VAL A 14 -21.81 -0.93 0.00
N GLU A 15 -21.74 -0.06 -1.00
CA GLU A 15 -21.90 -0.40 -2.40
C GLU A 15 -20.52 -0.59 -3.04
N ILE A 16 -20.30 -1.76 -3.65
CA ILE A 16 -19.03 -2.08 -4.30
C ILE A 16 -19.11 -1.60 -5.76
N GLN A 17 -18.18 -0.74 -6.13
CA GLN A 17 -17.99 -0.29 -7.51
C GLN A 17 -16.72 -0.93 -8.08
N PRO A 18 -16.82 -2.05 -8.81
CA PRO A 18 -15.67 -2.68 -9.44
C PRO A 18 -15.14 -1.77 -10.55
N THR A 19 -13.85 -1.55 -10.55
CA THR A 19 -13.15 -0.70 -11.52
C THR A 19 -12.06 -1.52 -12.20
N GLU A 20 -11.95 -1.37 -13.52
CA GLU A 20 -10.89 -2.00 -14.32
C GLU A 20 -9.51 -1.47 -13.89
N ASP A 21 -8.50 -2.34 -13.86
CA ASP A 21 -7.15 -2.01 -13.37
C ASP A 21 -6.57 -0.75 -14.02
N ALA A 22 -6.72 -0.60 -15.32
CA ALA A 22 -6.20 0.55 -16.05
C ALA A 22 -6.88 1.89 -15.66
N ALA A 23 -8.14 1.84 -15.26
CA ALA A 23 -8.90 3.00 -14.84
C ALA A 23 -8.80 3.26 -13.33
N TYR A 24 -8.46 2.24 -12.55
CA TYR A 24 -8.47 2.29 -11.10
C TYR A 24 -7.59 3.43 -10.56
N TRP A 25 -6.38 3.56 -11.06
CA TRP A 25 -5.43 4.57 -10.58
C TRP A 25 -5.82 6.02 -10.90
N SER A 26 -6.78 6.22 -11.80
CA SER A 26 -7.32 7.55 -12.06
C SER A 26 -8.51 7.93 -11.18
N VAL A 27 -9.09 7.00 -10.42
CA VAL A 27 -10.29 7.26 -9.59
C VAL A 27 -10.01 8.31 -8.51
N GLY A 28 -8.91 8.20 -7.80
CA GLY A 28 -8.52 9.13 -6.74
C GLY A 28 -7.57 10.25 -7.18
N ASP A 29 -7.15 10.24 -8.45
CA ASP A 29 -6.24 11.26 -9.00
C ASP A 29 -7.02 12.53 -9.37
N LYS A 30 -6.75 13.61 -8.65
CA LYS A 30 -7.38 14.92 -8.89
C LYS A 30 -7.02 15.54 -10.26
N THR A 31 -5.96 15.06 -10.92
CA THR A 31 -5.60 15.52 -12.26
C THR A 31 -6.40 14.83 -13.36
N ALA A 32 -6.99 13.67 -13.05
CA ALA A 32 -7.83 12.91 -13.98
C ALA A 32 -9.28 13.40 -14.01
N GLY A 33 -9.68 14.29 -13.09
CA GLY A 33 -11.01 14.86 -13.02
C GLY A 33 -11.57 14.92 -11.60
N ASP A 34 -12.88 15.01 -11.46
CA ASP A 34 -13.56 15.21 -10.17
C ASP A 34 -13.95 13.91 -9.45
N GLY A 35 -13.62 12.75 -9.97
CA GLY A 35 -13.98 11.43 -9.40
C GLY A 35 -13.55 11.27 -7.95
N TYR A 36 -12.36 11.79 -7.61
CA TYR A 36 -11.82 11.74 -6.26
C TYR A 36 -12.74 12.37 -5.19
N LYS A 37 -13.61 13.32 -5.57
CA LYS A 37 -14.52 14.01 -4.63
C LYS A 37 -15.66 13.11 -4.13
N SER A 38 -15.97 12.05 -4.86
CA SER A 38 -17.00 11.08 -4.52
C SER A 38 -16.44 9.77 -3.97
N LEU A 39 -15.12 9.67 -3.83
CA LEU A 39 -14.47 8.49 -3.31
C LEU A 39 -14.62 8.45 -1.78
N GLU A 40 -15.35 7.48 -1.25
CA GLU A 40 -15.57 7.32 0.19
C GLU A 40 -14.64 6.26 0.78
N LEU A 41 -14.42 5.15 0.06
CA LEU A 41 -13.55 4.06 0.47
C LEU A 41 -12.88 3.45 -0.76
N ALA A 42 -11.58 3.25 -0.71
CA ALA A 42 -10.84 2.52 -1.74
C ALA A 42 -10.16 1.30 -1.14
N LEU A 43 -10.28 0.15 -1.79
CA LEU A 43 -9.51 -1.05 -1.47
C LEU A 43 -8.33 -1.12 -2.41
N MET A 44 -7.13 -0.98 -1.87
CA MET A 44 -5.89 -0.91 -2.64
C MET A 44 -4.94 -2.03 -2.22
N ASN A 45 -4.14 -2.49 -3.18
CA ASN A 45 -2.94 -3.26 -2.91
C ASN A 45 -1.73 -2.39 -3.28
N PHE A 46 -0.86 -2.13 -2.31
CA PHE A 46 0.43 -1.50 -2.55
C PHE A 46 1.52 -2.55 -2.43
N ALA A 47 2.20 -2.81 -3.52
CA ALA A 47 3.43 -3.56 -3.53
C ALA A 47 4.59 -2.57 -3.47
N GLY A 48 5.40 -2.66 -2.43
CA GLY A 48 6.62 -1.88 -2.28
C GLY A 48 7.84 -2.75 -2.41
N GLY A 49 9.00 -2.14 -2.31
CA GLY A 49 10.28 -2.84 -2.26
C GLY A 49 10.61 -3.38 -0.86
N ILE A 50 11.87 -3.74 -0.69
CA ILE A 50 12.40 -4.28 0.58
C ILE A 50 12.49 -3.20 1.65
N ASP A 51 12.71 -1.95 1.23
CA ASP A 51 12.87 -0.83 2.14
C ASP A 51 11.51 -0.18 2.48
N PRO A 52 11.21 0.07 3.76
CA PRO A 52 9.95 0.69 4.15
C PRO A 52 9.66 2.04 3.46
N THR A 53 10.71 2.81 3.12
CA THR A 53 10.53 4.09 2.41
C THR A 53 9.88 3.93 1.05
N GLU A 54 10.08 2.80 0.37
CA GLU A 54 9.48 2.50 -0.94
C GLU A 54 7.96 2.26 -0.85
N ASN A 55 7.48 1.86 0.33
CA ASN A 55 6.05 1.72 0.60
C ASN A 55 5.42 3.02 1.07
N LEU A 56 6.13 3.76 1.94
CA LEU A 56 5.59 4.94 2.60
C LEU A 56 5.64 6.20 1.74
N VAL A 57 6.45 6.22 0.68
CA VAL A 57 6.58 7.36 -0.25
C VAL A 57 5.22 7.81 -0.83
N TRP A 58 4.32 6.86 -1.06
CA TRP A 58 3.02 7.11 -1.69
C TRP A 58 2.03 7.86 -0.81
N PHE A 59 2.26 7.89 0.51
CA PHE A 59 1.38 8.51 1.50
C PHE A 59 1.88 9.86 2.00
N ARG A 60 2.94 10.38 1.43
CA ARG A 60 3.48 11.69 1.75
C ARG A 60 2.52 12.82 1.34
N PRO A 61 2.61 14.01 1.96
CA PRO A 61 1.79 15.17 1.61
C PRO A 61 1.90 15.60 0.13
N ASP A 62 3.06 15.44 -0.50
CA ASP A 62 3.26 15.76 -1.92
C ASP A 62 2.54 14.79 -2.88
N GLN A 63 2.08 13.64 -2.36
CA GLN A 63 1.30 12.66 -3.11
C GLN A 63 -0.21 12.85 -2.97
N ILE A 64 -0.68 13.86 -2.24
CA ILE A 64 -2.10 14.13 -2.05
C ILE A 64 -2.81 14.38 -3.39
N GLY A 65 -3.82 13.54 -3.64
CA GLY A 65 -4.61 13.56 -4.87
C GLY A 65 -3.87 13.03 -6.09
N VAL A 66 -2.79 12.24 -5.88
CA VAL A 66 -2.14 11.41 -6.89
C VAL A 66 -2.22 9.96 -6.43
N TYR A 67 -1.49 9.57 -5.38
CA TYR A 67 -1.52 8.24 -4.76
C TYR A 67 -2.07 8.27 -3.33
N ASN A 68 -1.88 9.40 -2.61
CA ASN A 68 -2.44 9.61 -1.28
C ASN A 68 -3.91 10.07 -1.42
N TRP A 69 -4.80 9.10 -1.62
CA TRP A 69 -6.23 9.37 -1.83
C TRP A 69 -6.99 9.60 -0.52
N SER A 70 -6.40 9.24 0.62
CA SER A 70 -6.94 9.58 1.93
C SER A 70 -6.76 11.06 2.29
N PHE A 71 -5.99 11.82 1.50
CA PHE A 71 -5.61 13.20 1.78
C PHE A 71 -4.90 13.36 3.13
N PHE A 72 -4.22 12.31 3.56
CA PHE A 72 -3.42 12.33 4.78
C PHE A 72 -2.31 13.37 4.66
N ASP A 73 -2.41 14.44 5.47
CA ASP A 73 -1.47 15.54 5.50
C ASP A 73 -0.86 15.65 6.90
N SER A 74 0.34 15.12 7.07
CA SER A 74 1.05 15.10 8.33
C SER A 74 2.48 15.59 8.15
N LYS A 75 2.76 16.75 8.76
CA LYS A 75 4.13 17.28 8.80
C LYS A 75 5.07 16.35 9.58
N GLU A 76 4.60 15.74 10.68
CA GLU A 76 5.40 14.78 11.46
C GLU A 76 5.77 13.56 10.61
N PHE A 77 4.82 13.04 9.83
CA PHE A 77 5.08 11.92 8.91
C PHE A 77 6.16 12.28 7.89
N GLU A 78 6.07 13.47 7.27
CA GLU A 78 7.07 13.94 6.32
C GLU A 78 8.46 14.11 6.96
N ASP A 79 8.52 14.72 8.15
CA ASP A 79 9.78 14.91 8.87
C ASP A 79 10.42 13.56 9.26
N LEU A 80 9.60 12.56 9.63
CA LEU A 80 10.05 11.20 9.93
C LEU A 80 10.51 10.47 8.68
N TYR A 81 9.79 10.61 7.55
CA TYR A 81 10.19 10.04 6.27
C TYR A 81 11.59 10.51 5.87
N GLN A 82 11.83 11.84 5.92
CA GLN A 82 13.14 12.40 5.60
C GLN A 82 14.26 11.90 6.54
N LYS A 83 13.96 11.71 7.83
CA LYS A 83 14.91 11.10 8.78
C LYS A 83 15.18 9.63 8.47
N GLY A 84 14.14 8.86 8.14
CA GLY A 84 14.26 7.44 7.81
C GLY A 84 15.08 7.14 6.57
N LEU A 85 15.13 8.10 5.61
CA LEU A 85 15.97 8.00 4.41
C LEU A 85 17.48 7.98 4.72
N VAL A 86 17.92 8.62 5.81
CA VAL A 86 19.33 8.83 6.12
C VAL A 86 19.80 8.11 7.39
N GLU A 87 18.86 7.60 8.21
CA GLU A 87 19.20 6.87 9.44
C GLU A 87 19.88 5.53 9.11
N GLN A 88 21.02 5.29 9.74
CA GLN A 88 21.86 4.10 9.53
C GLN A 88 21.75 3.09 10.68
N ASP A 89 21.24 3.52 11.83
CA ASP A 89 21.03 2.65 12.98
C ASP A 89 19.68 1.92 12.82
N ASP A 90 19.71 0.61 12.70
CA ASP A 90 18.50 -0.20 12.45
C ASP A 90 17.44 -0.05 13.54
N ALA A 91 17.85 0.08 14.82
CA ALA A 91 16.91 0.22 15.91
C ALA A 91 16.19 1.57 15.86
N LYS A 92 16.91 2.66 15.64
CA LYS A 92 16.33 3.99 15.47
C LYS A 92 15.48 4.08 14.22
N ARG A 93 15.94 3.46 13.13
CA ARG A 93 15.20 3.41 11.87
C ARG A 93 13.86 2.70 12.04
N LYS A 94 13.85 1.58 12.76
CA LYS A 94 12.62 0.87 13.12
C LYS A 94 11.67 1.74 13.95
N GLU A 95 12.17 2.48 14.94
CA GLU A 95 11.34 3.41 15.74
C GLU A 95 10.71 4.50 14.87
N ILE A 96 11.46 5.05 13.90
CA ILE A 96 10.96 6.04 12.94
C ILE A 96 9.77 5.46 12.15
N PHE A 97 9.94 4.28 11.55
CA PHE A 97 8.89 3.69 10.71
C PHE A 97 7.68 3.23 11.52
N ASN A 98 7.87 2.65 12.69
CA ASN A 98 6.77 2.32 13.58
C ASN A 98 5.94 3.58 13.91
N ARG A 99 6.61 4.70 14.23
CA ARG A 99 5.90 5.95 14.49
C ARG A 99 5.13 6.48 13.28
N MET A 100 5.67 6.28 12.07
CA MET A 100 4.97 6.65 10.84
C MET A 100 3.71 5.80 10.61
N GLU A 101 3.78 4.50 10.90
CA GLU A 101 2.62 3.59 10.85
C GLU A 101 1.55 4.01 11.87
N ASP A 102 1.94 4.31 13.11
CA ASP A 102 1.03 4.81 14.16
C ASP A 102 0.29 6.08 13.68
N LEU A 103 1.00 7.02 13.05
CA LEU A 103 0.40 8.25 12.52
C LEU A 103 -0.65 7.98 11.44
N MET A 104 -0.40 6.97 10.60
CA MET A 104 -1.38 6.56 9.58
C MET A 104 -2.61 5.92 10.21
N GLU A 105 -2.42 4.99 11.16
CA GLU A 105 -3.53 4.35 11.87
C GLU A 105 -4.35 5.36 12.67
N ASP A 106 -3.70 6.23 13.45
CA ASP A 106 -4.35 7.26 14.29
C ASP A 106 -5.13 8.28 13.45
N SER A 107 -4.77 8.47 12.19
CA SER A 107 -5.46 9.40 11.28
C SER A 107 -6.89 8.97 10.95
N GLY A 108 -7.22 7.68 11.07
CA GLY A 108 -8.47 7.08 10.60
C GLY A 108 -8.63 7.06 9.08
N GLY A 109 -7.63 7.51 8.34
CA GLY A 109 -7.62 7.51 6.87
C GLY A 109 -7.18 6.18 6.24
N PHE A 110 -6.72 5.23 7.07
CA PHE A 110 -6.17 3.95 6.60
C PHE A 110 -6.70 2.80 7.44
N ILE A 111 -6.96 1.68 6.78
CA ILE A 111 -7.30 0.41 7.40
C ILE A 111 -6.39 -0.66 6.79
N PHE A 112 -5.41 -1.13 7.56
CA PHE A 112 -4.53 -2.21 7.11
C PHE A 112 -5.24 -3.55 7.27
N VAL A 113 -5.52 -4.23 6.15
CA VAL A 113 -6.35 -5.44 6.15
C VAL A 113 -5.50 -6.70 6.31
N CYS A 114 -4.51 -6.90 5.44
CA CYS A 114 -3.63 -8.08 5.47
C CYS A 114 -2.42 -7.89 4.56
N PHE A 115 -1.40 -8.73 4.77
CA PHE A 115 -0.36 -8.95 3.77
C PHE A 115 -0.84 -10.04 2.82
N GLU A 116 -0.86 -9.73 1.52
CA GLU A 116 -1.22 -10.72 0.51
C GLU A 116 -0.09 -11.73 0.33
N PRO A 117 -0.37 -13.05 0.39
CA PRO A 117 0.65 -14.04 0.11
C PRO A 117 0.99 -14.03 -1.38
N PHE A 118 2.28 -14.01 -1.69
CA PHE A 118 2.73 -14.19 -3.07
C PHE A 118 2.49 -15.63 -3.53
N LEU A 119 1.77 -15.81 -4.63
CA LEU A 119 1.47 -17.11 -5.21
C LEU A 119 2.21 -17.26 -6.54
N ALA A 120 3.16 -18.20 -6.60
CA ALA A 120 3.87 -18.56 -7.82
C ALA A 120 3.41 -19.94 -8.32
N ILE A 121 3.00 -20.02 -9.59
CA ILE A 121 2.65 -21.27 -10.27
C ILE A 121 3.75 -21.57 -11.29
N TYR A 122 4.36 -22.75 -11.20
CA TYR A 122 5.44 -23.18 -12.08
C TYR A 122 5.38 -24.67 -12.40
N ARG A 123 6.07 -25.08 -13.45
CA ARG A 123 6.16 -26.49 -13.85
C ARG A 123 6.99 -27.26 -12.83
N SER A 124 6.62 -28.52 -12.59
CA SER A 124 7.29 -29.38 -11.61
C SER A 124 8.77 -29.71 -11.95
N ASP A 125 9.17 -29.49 -13.19
CA ASP A 125 10.56 -29.68 -13.65
C ASP A 125 11.42 -28.41 -13.52
N ILE A 126 10.93 -27.37 -12.87
CA ILE A 126 11.63 -26.10 -12.61
C ILE A 126 11.73 -25.86 -11.12
N LYS A 127 12.89 -25.40 -10.68
CA LYS A 127 13.11 -24.82 -9.35
C LYS A 127 13.14 -23.30 -9.49
N PRO A 128 12.07 -22.60 -9.10
CA PRO A 128 12.06 -21.14 -9.14
C PRO A 128 12.91 -20.57 -8.01
N VAL A 129 13.45 -19.38 -8.24
CA VAL A 129 14.00 -18.52 -7.19
C VAL A 129 13.05 -17.34 -7.03
N ILE A 130 12.52 -17.18 -5.84
CA ILE A 130 11.66 -16.06 -5.47
C ILE A 130 12.44 -15.18 -4.50
N LEU A 131 12.57 -13.92 -4.82
CA LEU A 131 13.25 -12.92 -3.99
C LEU A 131 12.44 -12.60 -2.73
N ALA A 132 13.07 -11.94 -1.77
CA ALA A 132 12.42 -11.58 -0.50
C ALA A 132 11.21 -10.65 -0.67
N ASP A 133 11.17 -9.87 -1.74
CA ASP A 133 10.05 -9.00 -2.13
C ASP A 133 8.93 -9.74 -2.90
N GLY A 134 9.04 -11.06 -3.04
CA GLY A 134 8.06 -11.89 -3.74
C GLY A 134 8.25 -11.97 -5.26
N HIS A 135 9.16 -11.21 -5.85
CA HIS A 135 9.38 -11.26 -7.31
C HIS A 135 10.17 -12.50 -7.71
N PRO A 136 9.80 -13.18 -8.82
CA PRO A 136 10.60 -14.26 -9.36
C PRO A 136 11.86 -13.71 -10.05
N ASP A 137 13.01 -14.37 -9.83
CA ASP A 137 14.23 -14.11 -10.58
C ASP A 137 14.49 -15.24 -11.61
N PRO A 138 13.97 -15.10 -12.84
CA PRO A 138 14.10 -16.12 -13.86
C PRO A 138 15.53 -16.46 -14.24
N THR A 139 16.49 -15.55 -13.98
CA THR A 139 17.91 -15.75 -14.30
C THR A 139 18.55 -16.83 -13.42
N GLN A 140 17.98 -17.09 -12.26
CA GLN A 140 18.44 -18.09 -11.30
C GLN A 140 17.59 -19.38 -11.33
N PHE A 141 16.62 -19.49 -12.21
CA PHE A 141 15.83 -20.72 -12.33
C PHE A 141 16.68 -21.88 -12.83
N THR A 142 16.49 -23.05 -12.23
CA THR A 142 17.16 -24.28 -12.62
C THR A 142 16.15 -25.38 -12.92
N LYS A 143 16.58 -26.42 -13.62
CA LYS A 143 15.79 -27.65 -13.76
C LYS A 143 15.76 -28.39 -12.42
N ALA A 144 14.60 -28.97 -12.08
CA ALA A 144 14.44 -29.80 -10.90
C ALA A 144 15.09 -31.19 -11.09
#